data_68b9c694c0746f77b23eec03f32d4cec
#
_entry.id   68b9c694c0746f77b23eec03f32d4cec
#
_cell.length_a   1.000
_cell.length_b   1.000
_cell.length_c   1.000
_cell.angle_alpha   90.00
_cell.angle_beta   90.00
_cell.angle_gamma   90.00
#
_symmetry.space_group_name_H-M   'P 1'
#
loop_
_entity.id
_entity.type
_entity.pdbx_description
1 polymer ?
#
loop_
_entity_poly.entity_id
_entity_poly.type
_entity_poly.pdbx_seq_one_letter_code
_entity_poly.pdbx_strand_id
1 'polypeptide(L)'
;TGRSRTPARPWLGVYSEEVQGHVVVTRVLPESPAALAGLARGDIILGVGGEAVGRQSEFYQRLWSSGDAGSSVTLHVLHKRTVRQLTVRSMDRMAFLRPWQA
;
A
#
# COMPACT_ATOMS: atom_id res chain seq x y z
N THR A 1 -10.26 -29.81 1.46
CA THR A 1 -11.64 -29.70 1.10
C THR A 1 -11.90 -29.43 -0.36
N GLY A 2 -10.90 -29.21 -1.13
CA GLY A 2 -11.05 -28.90 -2.54
C GLY A 2 -11.57 -27.51 -2.84
N ARG A 3 -11.83 -26.74 -1.84
CA ARG A 3 -12.29 -25.39 -2.03
C ARG A 3 -11.11 -24.53 -2.44
N SER A 4 -11.24 -23.79 -3.52
CA SER A 4 -10.17 -22.90 -3.89
C SER A 4 -10.11 -21.72 -2.92
N ARG A 5 -8.91 -21.28 -2.65
CA ARG A 5 -8.70 -20.15 -1.80
C ARG A 5 -8.16 -19.02 -2.62
N THR A 6 -8.73 -17.85 -2.42
CA THR A 6 -8.20 -16.65 -3.02
C THR A 6 -6.97 -16.25 -2.20
N PRO A 7 -5.81 -16.06 -2.83
CA PRO A 7 -4.65 -15.58 -2.09
C PRO A 7 -4.97 -14.24 -1.41
N ALA A 8 -4.36 -14.01 -0.27
CA ALA A 8 -4.54 -12.75 0.43
C ALA A 8 -4.00 -11.61 -0.41
N ARG A 9 -4.74 -10.51 -0.43
CA ARG A 9 -4.32 -9.33 -1.18
C ARG A 9 -3.24 -8.59 -0.43
N PRO A 10 -2.31 -7.96 -1.14
CA PRO A 10 -1.28 -7.15 -0.50
C PRO A 10 -1.91 -6.03 0.30
N TRP A 11 -1.44 -5.82 1.52
CA TRP A 11 -1.93 -4.78 2.41
C TRP A 11 -0.74 -3.99 2.94
N LEU A 12 -0.86 -2.69 2.93
CA LEU A 12 0.24 -1.81 3.32
C LEU A 12 0.00 -1.09 4.65
N GLY A 13 -1.23 -1.04 5.11
CA GLY A 13 -1.55 -0.34 6.35
C GLY A 13 -1.67 1.16 6.18
N VAL A 14 -2.16 1.59 5.03
CA VAL A 14 -2.30 3.00 4.71
C VAL A 14 -3.76 3.30 4.39
N TYR A 15 -4.21 4.46 4.85
CA TYR A 15 -5.49 5.03 4.44
C TYR A 15 -5.21 6.20 3.53
N SER A 16 -6.02 6.35 2.51
CA SER A 16 -5.83 7.39 1.51
C SER A 16 -7.16 7.94 1.04
N GLU A 17 -7.11 9.11 0.44
CA GLU A 17 -8.26 9.75 -0.17
C GLU A 17 -7.87 10.25 -1.55
N GLU A 18 -8.85 10.29 -2.44
CA GLU A 18 -8.64 10.85 -3.76
C GLU A 18 -8.97 12.33 -3.71
N VAL A 19 -7.97 13.15 -4.01
CA VAL A 19 -8.11 14.61 -3.97
C VAL A 19 -7.59 15.17 -5.28
N GLN A 20 -8.46 15.76 -6.08
CA GLN A 20 -8.09 16.44 -7.33
C GLN A 20 -7.20 15.59 -8.23
N GLY A 21 -7.57 14.32 -8.41
CA GLY A 21 -6.82 13.43 -9.29
C GLY A 21 -5.54 12.86 -8.68
N HIS A 22 -5.40 12.95 -7.37
CA HIS A 22 -4.24 12.41 -6.66
C HIS A 22 -4.69 11.55 -5.49
N VAL A 23 -3.89 10.52 -5.20
CA VAL A 23 -4.12 9.64 -4.06
C VAL A 23 -3.28 10.17 -2.90
N VAL A 24 -3.94 10.76 -1.92
CA VAL A 24 -3.27 11.40 -0.79
C VAL A 24 -3.37 10.52 0.44
N VAL A 25 -2.24 10.26 1.08
CA VAL A 25 -2.18 9.45 2.29
C VAL A 25 -2.74 10.25 3.44
N THR A 26 -3.79 9.73 4.08
CA THR A 26 -4.43 10.40 5.21
C THR A 26 -4.04 9.80 6.54
N ARG A 27 -3.61 8.54 6.55
CA ARG A 27 -3.20 7.88 7.77
C ARG A 27 -2.31 6.70 7.45
N VAL A 28 -1.28 6.50 8.27
CA VAL A 28 -0.42 5.32 8.19
C VAL A 28 -0.48 4.64 9.55
N LEU A 29 -0.81 3.35 9.55
CA LEU A 29 -0.89 2.61 10.80
C LEU A 29 0.53 2.37 11.35
N PRO A 30 0.72 2.54 12.66
CA PRO A 30 2.02 2.28 13.26
C PRO A 30 2.47 0.85 13.00
N GLU A 31 3.75 0.68 12.74
CA GLU A 31 4.37 -0.63 12.52
C GLU A 31 3.86 -1.39 11.30
N SER A 32 3.06 -0.75 10.47
CA SER A 32 2.58 -1.36 9.23
C SER A 32 3.70 -1.36 8.17
N PRO A 33 3.53 -2.14 7.09
CA PRO A 33 4.50 -2.11 6.00
C PRO A 33 4.77 -0.70 5.47
N ALA A 34 3.72 0.12 5.33
CA ALA A 34 3.88 1.49 4.85
C ALA A 34 4.69 2.34 5.83
N ALA A 35 4.43 2.19 7.12
CA ALA A 35 5.18 2.92 8.14
C ALA A 35 6.65 2.54 8.13
N LEU A 36 6.94 1.24 8.01
CA LEU A 36 8.32 0.75 7.98
C LEU A 36 9.06 1.22 6.73
N ALA A 37 8.36 1.47 5.65
CA ALA A 37 8.97 1.94 4.41
C ALA A 37 9.19 3.46 4.42
N GLY A 38 8.64 4.16 5.39
CA GLY A 38 8.81 5.61 5.49
C GLY A 38 7.68 6.43 4.90
N LEU A 39 6.56 5.80 4.57
CA LEU A 39 5.39 6.52 4.07
C LEU A 39 4.80 7.33 5.22
N ALA A 40 4.37 8.54 4.93
CA ALA A 40 3.85 9.45 5.94
C ALA A 40 2.54 10.08 5.50
N ARG A 41 1.77 10.53 6.47
CA ARG A 41 0.56 11.28 6.21
C ARG A 41 0.90 12.51 5.39
N GLY A 42 0.08 12.78 4.37
CA GLY A 42 0.27 13.90 3.47
C GLY A 42 1.06 13.56 2.22
N ASP A 43 1.67 12.38 2.17
CA ASP A 43 2.35 11.95 0.97
C ASP A 43 1.33 11.69 -0.14
N ILE A 44 1.75 11.93 -1.37
CA ILE A 44 0.90 11.67 -2.54
C ILE A 44 1.47 10.46 -3.26
N ILE A 45 0.65 9.42 -3.43
CA ILE A 45 1.06 8.22 -4.14
C ILE A 45 0.89 8.49 -5.64
N LEU A 46 2.00 8.61 -6.35
CA LEU A 46 2.02 8.94 -7.76
C LEU A 46 1.92 7.71 -8.64
N GLY A 47 2.43 6.59 -8.17
CA GLY A 47 2.43 5.37 -8.96
C GLY A 47 2.71 4.14 -8.13
N VAL A 48 2.32 2.99 -8.68
CA VAL A 48 2.52 1.67 -8.07
C VAL A 48 3.14 0.78 -9.13
N GLY A 49 4.32 0.22 -8.83
CA GLY A 49 4.97 -0.71 -9.74
C GLY A 49 5.30 -0.11 -11.10
N GLY A 50 5.54 1.20 -11.16
CA GLY A 50 5.84 1.87 -12.41
C GLY A 50 4.62 2.36 -13.17
N GLU A 51 3.42 2.10 -12.66
CA GLU A 51 2.18 2.55 -13.29
C GLU A 51 1.63 3.75 -12.53
N ALA A 52 1.32 4.82 -13.24
CA ALA A 52 0.77 6.02 -12.63
C ALA A 52 -0.62 5.77 -12.06
N VAL A 53 -0.90 6.34 -10.92
CA VAL A 53 -2.23 6.28 -10.32
C VAL A 53 -2.66 7.69 -9.91
N GLY A 54 -3.93 7.99 -10.14
CA GLY A 54 -4.52 9.27 -9.75
C GLY A 54 -5.87 9.07 -9.06
N ARG A 55 -6.34 7.82 -9.03
CA ARG A 55 -7.61 7.48 -8.42
C ARG A 55 -7.41 6.39 -7.39
N GLN A 56 -8.25 6.41 -6.37
CA GLN A 56 -8.24 5.39 -5.34
C GLN A 56 -8.40 3.99 -5.93
N SER A 57 -9.33 3.83 -6.87
CA SER A 57 -9.54 2.54 -7.52
C SER A 57 -8.31 2.07 -8.28
N GLU A 58 -7.63 2.98 -8.97
CA GLU A 58 -6.40 2.63 -9.68
C GLU A 58 -5.31 2.19 -8.72
N PHE A 59 -5.18 2.89 -7.60
CA PHE A 59 -4.20 2.53 -6.59
C PHE A 59 -4.41 1.10 -6.10
N TYR A 60 -5.65 0.76 -5.73
CA TYR A 60 -5.93 -0.59 -5.24
C TYR A 60 -5.80 -1.64 -6.34
N GLN A 61 -6.23 -1.33 -7.56
CA GLN A 61 -6.06 -2.28 -8.66
C GLN A 61 -4.59 -2.59 -8.92
N ARG A 62 -3.74 -1.57 -8.95
CA ARG A 62 -2.31 -1.78 -9.16
C ARG A 62 -1.68 -2.50 -7.98
N LEU A 63 -2.07 -2.14 -6.77
CA LEU A 63 -1.57 -2.79 -5.58
C LEU A 63 -1.90 -4.28 -5.59
N TRP A 64 -3.17 -4.61 -5.85
CA TRP A 64 -3.60 -6.00 -5.84
C TRP A 64 -3.09 -6.80 -7.02
N SER A 65 -2.69 -6.14 -8.10
CA SER A 65 -2.08 -6.79 -9.26
C SER A 65 -0.59 -7.02 -9.08
N SER A 66 0.02 -6.43 -8.08
CA SER A 66 1.47 -6.52 -7.90
C SER A 66 1.93 -7.86 -7.35
N GLY A 67 1.01 -8.65 -6.83
CA GLY A 67 1.31 -9.97 -6.30
C GLY A 67 0.43 -10.29 -5.10
N ASP A 68 0.78 -11.34 -4.40
CA ASP A 68 0.07 -11.76 -3.20
C ASP A 68 0.62 -11.04 -1.97
N ALA A 69 -0.06 -11.20 -0.84
CA ALA A 69 0.42 -10.68 0.43
C ALA A 69 1.84 -11.20 0.69
N GLY A 70 2.71 -10.32 1.12
CA GLY A 70 4.12 -10.64 1.32
C GLY A 70 5.00 -10.21 0.17
N SER A 71 4.42 -9.86 -0.97
CA SER A 71 5.19 -9.38 -2.12
C SER A 71 5.67 -7.96 -1.87
N SER A 72 6.80 -7.62 -2.47
CA SER A 72 7.32 -6.25 -2.42
C SER A 72 6.59 -5.40 -3.44
N VAL A 73 6.21 -4.20 -3.04
CA VAL A 73 5.50 -3.25 -3.89
C VAL A 73 6.34 -1.98 -3.97
N THR A 74 6.60 -1.52 -5.18
CA THR A 74 7.32 -0.27 -5.36
C THR A 74 6.32 0.87 -5.52
N LEU A 75 6.45 1.87 -4.67
CA LEU A 75 5.60 3.07 -4.71
C LEU A 75 6.43 4.27 -5.12
N HIS A 76 5.87 5.09 -6.00
CA HIS A 76 6.42 6.39 -6.31
C HIS A 76 5.57 7.42 -5.57
N VAL A 77 6.21 8.20 -4.73
CA VAL A 77 5.52 9.05 -3.77
C VAL A 77 6.09 10.46 -3.83
N LEU A 78 5.23 11.46 -3.76
CA LEU A 78 5.66 12.84 -3.61
C LEU A 78 5.60 13.20 -2.13
N HIS A 79 6.76 13.48 -1.55
CA HIS A 79 6.89 13.85 -0.16
C HIS A 79 7.58 15.22 -0.08
N LYS A 80 6.87 16.22 0.43
CA LYS A 80 7.43 17.57 0.58
C LYS A 80 8.18 18.03 -0.67
N ARG A 81 7.49 17.96 -1.82
CA ARG A 81 8.02 18.40 -3.12
C ARG A 81 9.15 17.53 -3.67
N THR A 82 9.42 16.40 -3.05
CA THR A 82 10.45 15.48 -3.53
C THR A 82 9.80 14.16 -3.92
N VAL A 83 10.09 13.69 -5.13
CA VAL A 83 9.63 12.39 -5.58
C VAL A 83 10.56 11.33 -5.00
N ARG A 84 9.99 10.34 -4.33
CA ARG A 84 10.73 9.26 -3.72
C ARG A 84 10.19 7.93 -4.20
N GLN A 85 11.08 6.97 -4.34
CA GLN A 85 10.70 5.60 -4.64
C GLN A 85 10.85 4.79 -3.38
N LEU A 86 9.76 4.19 -2.94
CA LEU A 86 9.73 3.38 -1.72
C LEU A 86 9.43 1.94 -2.09
N THR A 87 10.16 1.01 -1.50
CA THR A 87 9.84 -0.41 -1.63
C THR A 87 9.17 -0.83 -0.34
N VAL A 88 7.93 -1.27 -0.46
CA VAL A 88 7.11 -1.64 0.70
C VAL A 88 6.86 -3.14 0.63
N ARG A 89 7.21 -3.85 1.67
CA ARG A 89 6.92 -5.27 1.73
C ARG A 89 5.51 -5.45 2.28
N SER A 90 4.58 -5.79 1.42
CA SER A 90 3.19 -5.97 1.80
C SER A 90 3.03 -7.17 2.73
N MET A 91 1.89 -7.25 3.37
CA MET A 91 1.58 -8.37 4.24
C MET A 91 0.09 -8.68 4.19
N ASP A 92 -0.30 -9.78 4.79
CA ASP A 92 -1.68 -10.11 4.99
C ASP A 92 -2.23 -9.25 6.13
N ARG A 93 -3.31 -8.53 5.87
CA ARG A 93 -3.93 -7.68 6.87
C ARG A 93 -4.27 -8.46 8.15
N MET A 94 -4.72 -9.70 8.00
CA MET A 94 -5.10 -10.52 9.15
C MET A 94 -3.88 -10.86 10.00
N ALA A 95 -2.73 -11.06 9.37
CA ALA A 95 -1.50 -11.31 10.12
C ALA A 95 -1.11 -10.08 10.94
N PHE A 96 -1.29 -8.90 10.38
CA PHE A 96 -0.99 -7.66 11.11
C PHE A 96 -1.93 -7.47 12.31
N LEU A 97 -3.19 -7.86 12.15
CA LEU A 97 -4.20 -7.64 13.17
C LEU A 97 -4.17 -8.69 14.29
N ARG A 98 -3.23 -9.64 14.23
CA ARG A 98 -3.14 -10.70 15.22
C ARG A 98 -1.77 -10.78 15.91
N PRO A 99 -1.13 -9.68 16.25
CA PRO A 99 0.22 -9.77 16.81
C PRO A 99 0.26 -10.43 18.19
N TRP A 100 -0.85 -10.45 18.88
CA TRP A 100 -0.94 -10.97 20.24
C TRP A 100 -1.28 -12.46 20.28
N GLN A 101 -1.42 -13.09 19.15
CA GLN A 101 -1.78 -14.51 19.08
C GLN A 101 -0.56 -15.41 18.85
N ALA A 102 0.58 -14.94 19.22
CA ALA A 102 1.79 -15.71 19.05
C ALA A 102 1.70 -17.06 19.74
#